data_9bca19db65ed601a8c43dcb524b441a8
#
_entry.id   9bca19db65ed601a8c43dcb524b441a8
#
_cell.length_a   1.000
_cell.length_b   1.000
_cell.length_c   1.000
_cell.angle_alpha   90.00
_cell.angle_beta   90.00
_cell.angle_gamma   90.00
#
_symmetry.space_group_name_H-M   'P 1'
#
loop_
_entity.id
_entity.type
_entity.pdbx_description
1 polymer ?
#
loop_
_entity_poly.entity_id
_entity_poly.type
_entity_poly.pdbx_seq_one_letter_code
_entity_poly.pdbx_strand_id
1 'polypeptide(L)'
;KSREQPKKYRILTLLFQQIIIIGFFLFVLMTSNPFNYLFPIPNEGLGLNPILQDPALAIHPPILYLGYVGTSIIFSSSLAAVTQNYVSKQWGQHIKKWVLVSWIFLTIGIMLGSIWAYYELGWGGFWFWDPVENVSLMPWLTLTALLHCIVVLERRASLTSWVVILSITTFTLSMCGTFLVRSGILNSVHTFANDPARGIFILIFLFALIVLSLGI
;
A
#
# COMPACT_ATOMS: atom_id res chain seq x y z
N LYS A 1 -9.72 8.57 29.57
CA LYS A 1 -9.69 9.82 28.78
C LYS A 1 -8.58 9.69 27.75
N SER A 2 -8.93 9.58 26.47
CA SER A 2 -7.94 9.68 25.37
C SER A 2 -7.39 11.11 25.40
N ARG A 3 -6.10 11.28 25.67
CA ARG A 3 -5.47 12.59 25.52
C ARG A 3 -5.54 12.99 24.06
N GLU A 4 -6.03 14.21 23.80
CA GLU A 4 -6.04 14.75 22.44
C GLU A 4 -4.62 14.82 21.88
N GLN A 5 -4.52 14.47 20.59
CA GLN A 5 -3.24 14.54 19.89
C GLN A 5 -2.81 16.01 19.69
N PRO A 6 -1.50 16.30 19.72
CA PRO A 6 -1.01 17.65 19.46
C PRO A 6 -1.51 18.18 18.11
N LYS A 7 -2.02 19.41 18.10
CA LYS A 7 -2.57 20.02 16.87
C LYS A 7 -1.55 20.02 15.72
N LYS A 8 -0.28 20.33 16.01
CA LYS A 8 0.80 20.35 15.00
C LYS A 8 1.02 18.97 14.39
N TYR A 9 1.05 17.90 15.20
CA TYR A 9 1.17 16.54 14.71
C TYR A 9 0.03 16.16 13.73
N ARG A 10 -1.21 16.49 14.09
CA ARG A 10 -2.38 16.23 13.22
C ARG A 10 -2.28 16.96 11.88
N ILE A 11 -1.90 18.24 11.91
CA ILE A 11 -1.71 19.05 10.69
C ILE A 11 -0.62 18.44 9.81
N LEU A 12 0.53 18.07 10.38
CA LEU A 12 1.63 17.46 9.63
C LEU A 12 1.25 16.10 9.05
N THR A 13 0.53 15.26 9.80
CA THR A 13 0.02 13.99 9.28
C THR A 13 -0.86 14.21 8.04
N LEU A 14 -1.77 15.18 8.10
CA LEU A 14 -2.61 15.54 6.96
C LEU A 14 -1.79 16.12 5.80
N LEU A 15 -0.78 16.93 6.07
CA LEU A 15 0.09 17.49 5.04
C LEU A 15 0.86 16.39 4.29
N PHE A 16 1.48 15.45 5.00
CA PHE A 16 2.16 14.31 4.35
C PHE A 16 1.17 13.44 3.57
N GLN A 17 -0.05 13.25 4.10
CA GLN A 17 -1.09 12.52 3.38
C GLN A 17 -1.50 13.25 2.10
N GLN A 18 -1.60 14.58 2.10
CA GLN A 18 -1.91 15.36 0.91
C GLN A 18 -0.80 15.30 -0.14
N ILE A 19 0.47 15.26 0.25
CA ILE A 19 1.59 15.06 -0.69
C ILE A 19 1.42 13.73 -1.44
N ILE A 20 1.06 12.65 -0.73
CA ILE A 20 0.81 11.34 -1.34
C ILE A 20 -0.38 11.41 -2.31
N ILE A 21 -1.49 12.03 -1.89
CA ILE A 21 -2.70 12.19 -2.70
C ILE A 21 -2.40 12.98 -3.98
N ILE A 22 -1.69 14.10 -3.87
CA ILE A 22 -1.28 14.89 -5.04
C ILE A 22 -0.44 14.07 -6.00
N GLY A 23 0.51 13.27 -5.49
CA GLY A 23 1.32 12.38 -6.33
C GLY A 23 0.46 11.40 -7.13
N PHE A 24 -0.55 10.78 -6.50
CA PHE A 24 -1.48 9.90 -7.20
C PHE A 24 -2.41 10.64 -8.17
N PHE A 25 -2.85 11.85 -7.87
CA PHE A 25 -3.62 12.65 -8.82
C PHE A 25 -2.78 13.00 -10.05
N LEU A 26 -1.52 13.40 -9.86
CA LEU A 26 -0.60 13.64 -10.99
C LEU A 26 -0.38 12.35 -11.80
N PHE A 27 -0.24 11.20 -11.15
CA PHE A 27 -0.17 9.91 -11.83
C PHE A 27 -1.40 9.69 -12.73
N VAL A 28 -2.61 9.84 -12.19
CA VAL A 28 -3.84 9.66 -12.97
C VAL A 28 -3.91 10.63 -14.15
N LEU A 29 -3.65 11.92 -13.91
CA LEU A 29 -3.79 12.94 -14.95
C LEU A 29 -2.73 12.81 -16.07
N MET A 30 -1.49 12.45 -15.71
CA MET A 30 -0.38 12.43 -16.68
C MET A 30 -0.23 11.09 -17.41
N THR A 31 -0.57 9.98 -16.76
CA THR A 31 -0.30 8.64 -17.30
C THR A 31 -1.54 7.80 -17.55
N SER A 32 -2.67 8.11 -16.94
CA SER A 32 -3.85 7.25 -16.93
C SER A 32 -5.16 8.04 -16.94
N ASN A 33 -5.17 9.19 -17.66
CA ASN A 33 -6.33 10.08 -17.67
C ASN A 33 -7.58 9.35 -18.21
N PRO A 34 -8.61 9.12 -17.39
CA PRO A 34 -9.81 8.41 -17.80
C PRO A 34 -10.73 9.21 -18.73
N PHE A 35 -10.44 10.52 -18.92
CA PHE A 35 -11.22 11.41 -19.77
C PHE A 35 -10.64 11.55 -21.19
N ASN A 36 -9.55 10.85 -21.50
CA ASN A 36 -8.99 10.85 -22.85
C ASN A 36 -9.86 10.03 -23.79
N TYR A 37 -10.12 10.56 -24.98
CA TYR A 37 -10.82 9.86 -26.04
C TYR A 37 -9.88 8.96 -26.82
N LEU A 38 -10.39 7.80 -27.22
CA LEU A 38 -9.70 6.92 -28.17
C LEU A 38 -10.03 7.31 -29.61
N PHE A 39 -9.04 7.37 -30.47
CA PHE A 39 -9.20 7.57 -31.93
C PHE A 39 -8.43 6.47 -32.69
N PRO A 40 -9.09 5.79 -33.65
CA PRO A 40 -10.53 5.92 -34.01
C PRO A 40 -11.44 5.44 -32.87
N ILE A 41 -12.65 6.00 -32.83
CA ILE A 41 -13.64 5.61 -31.82
C ILE A 41 -14.00 4.13 -32.06
N PRO A 42 -13.82 3.25 -31.08
CA PRO A 42 -14.20 1.84 -31.21
C PRO A 42 -15.71 1.69 -31.25
N ASN A 43 -16.22 0.79 -32.07
CA ASN A 43 -17.66 0.52 -32.18
C ASN A 43 -18.21 -0.13 -30.91
N GLU A 44 -17.39 -0.94 -30.23
CA GLU A 44 -17.72 -1.62 -28.96
C GLU A 44 -16.52 -1.67 -28.05
N GLY A 45 -16.76 -1.84 -26.74
CA GLY A 45 -15.71 -2.10 -25.76
C GLY A 45 -15.16 -3.52 -25.91
N LEU A 46 -13.92 -3.71 -25.49
CA LEU A 46 -13.23 -5.03 -25.57
C LEU A 46 -13.83 -6.09 -24.61
N GLY A 47 -14.71 -5.69 -23.71
CA GLY A 47 -15.22 -6.56 -22.64
C GLY A 47 -14.16 -6.88 -21.58
N LEU A 48 -14.56 -7.61 -20.55
CA LEU A 48 -13.69 -8.08 -19.49
C LEU A 48 -13.17 -9.48 -19.84
N ASN A 49 -11.86 -9.71 -19.61
CA ASN A 49 -11.26 -11.03 -19.79
C ASN A 49 -12.06 -12.08 -18.97
N PRO A 50 -12.43 -13.25 -19.54
CA PRO A 50 -13.19 -14.29 -18.86
C PRO A 50 -12.63 -14.69 -17.49
N ILE A 51 -11.32 -14.80 -17.34
CA ILE A 51 -10.63 -15.10 -16.05
C ILE A 51 -10.95 -14.05 -14.97
N LEU A 52 -11.25 -12.82 -15.40
CA LEU A 52 -11.57 -11.71 -14.48
C LEU A 52 -13.05 -11.64 -14.10
N GLN A 53 -13.90 -12.45 -14.72
CA GLN A 53 -15.36 -12.46 -14.51
C GLN A 53 -15.76 -13.38 -13.35
N ASP A 54 -15.02 -13.30 -12.25
CA ASP A 54 -15.24 -14.12 -11.06
C ASP A 54 -15.66 -13.25 -9.87
N PRO A 55 -16.65 -13.68 -9.05
CA PRO A 55 -17.09 -12.92 -7.88
C PRO A 55 -16.00 -12.67 -6.85
N ALA A 56 -15.09 -13.63 -6.63
CA ALA A 56 -13.99 -13.44 -5.68
C ALA A 56 -13.02 -12.38 -6.19
N LEU A 57 -12.77 -12.33 -7.50
CA LEU A 57 -11.95 -11.30 -8.10
C LEU A 57 -12.60 -9.91 -8.06
N ALA A 58 -13.92 -9.81 -8.03
CA ALA A 58 -14.61 -8.55 -7.84
C ALA A 58 -14.41 -7.98 -6.42
N ILE A 59 -14.27 -8.85 -5.42
CA ILE A 59 -14.16 -8.48 -3.99
C ILE A 59 -12.70 -8.38 -3.53
N HIS A 60 -11.82 -9.29 -4.01
CA HIS A 60 -10.43 -9.37 -3.59
C HIS A 60 -9.64 -8.06 -3.78
N PRO A 61 -9.60 -7.42 -4.96
CA PRO A 61 -8.77 -6.23 -5.15
C PRO A 61 -9.20 -5.04 -4.30
N PRO A 62 -10.49 -4.68 -4.16
CA PRO A 62 -10.91 -3.60 -3.27
C PRO A 62 -10.48 -3.81 -1.82
N ILE A 63 -10.60 -5.02 -1.29
CA ILE A 63 -10.20 -5.35 0.09
C ILE A 63 -8.68 -5.24 0.23
N LEU A 64 -7.92 -5.79 -0.72
CA LEU A 64 -6.46 -5.70 -0.73
C LEU A 64 -5.99 -4.24 -0.77
N TYR A 65 -6.60 -3.42 -1.63
CA TYR A 65 -6.25 -1.99 -1.74
C TYR A 65 -6.56 -1.20 -0.48
N LEU A 66 -7.61 -1.51 0.26
CA LEU A 66 -7.85 -0.89 1.57
C LEU A 66 -6.69 -1.13 2.54
N GLY A 67 -6.10 -2.32 2.51
CA GLY A 67 -4.90 -2.62 3.27
C GLY A 67 -3.69 -1.79 2.83
N TYR A 68 -3.43 -1.71 1.52
CA TYR A 68 -2.32 -0.92 0.96
C TYR A 68 -2.48 0.58 1.25
N VAL A 69 -3.64 1.15 0.98
CA VAL A 69 -3.92 2.57 1.22
C VAL A 69 -3.79 2.90 2.71
N GLY A 70 -4.20 1.99 3.60
CA GLY A 70 -4.02 2.15 5.05
C GLY A 70 -2.56 2.34 5.46
N THR A 71 -1.60 1.76 4.74
CA THR A 71 -0.16 1.93 5.02
C THR A 71 0.32 3.37 4.80
N SER A 72 -0.32 4.14 3.93
CA SER A 72 0.00 5.56 3.70
C SER A 72 -0.27 6.42 4.93
N ILE A 73 -1.34 6.10 5.69
CA ILE A 73 -1.67 6.78 6.94
C ILE A 73 -0.61 6.49 8.00
N ILE A 74 -0.14 5.24 8.06
CA ILE A 74 0.92 4.80 8.96
C ILE A 74 2.21 5.57 8.66
N PHE A 75 2.59 5.66 7.40
CA PHE A 75 3.73 6.41 6.91
C PHE A 75 3.64 7.89 7.27
N SER A 76 2.56 8.58 6.90
CA SER A 76 2.34 10.01 7.14
C SER A 76 2.36 10.33 8.64
N SER A 77 1.73 9.48 9.44
CA SER A 77 1.73 9.57 10.91
C SER A 77 3.13 9.44 11.50
N SER A 78 3.95 8.52 10.97
CA SER A 78 5.32 8.31 11.43
C SER A 78 6.21 9.49 11.12
N LEU A 79 6.16 10.04 9.90
CA LEU A 79 6.93 11.24 9.55
C LEU A 79 6.54 12.44 10.43
N ALA A 80 5.23 12.64 10.65
CA ALA A 80 4.75 13.69 11.53
C ALA A 80 5.20 13.50 12.99
N ALA A 81 5.23 12.27 13.46
CA ALA A 81 5.68 11.96 14.83
C ALA A 81 7.17 12.20 15.01
N VAL A 82 8.00 11.83 14.02
CA VAL A 82 9.45 12.12 14.04
C VAL A 82 9.69 13.62 14.01
N THR A 83 9.10 14.35 13.08
CA THR A 83 9.24 15.82 12.96
C THR A 83 8.86 16.57 14.25
N GLN A 84 7.93 16.03 15.04
CA GLN A 84 7.47 16.67 16.28
C GLN A 84 8.06 16.05 17.56
N ASN A 85 9.04 15.15 17.45
CA ASN A 85 9.56 14.37 18.59
C ASN A 85 8.42 13.74 19.42
N TYR A 86 7.37 13.27 18.73
CA TYR A 86 6.13 12.76 19.37
C TYR A 86 6.09 11.23 19.42
N VAL A 87 7.16 10.53 19.03
CA VAL A 87 7.25 9.07 19.09
C VAL A 87 7.21 8.60 20.54
N SER A 88 6.05 8.14 20.99
CA SER A 88 5.74 7.86 22.40
C SER A 88 4.78 6.70 22.54
N LYS A 89 4.57 6.20 23.77
CA LYS A 89 3.52 5.20 24.06
C LYS A 89 2.14 5.64 23.57
N GLN A 90 1.80 6.92 23.72
CA GLN A 90 0.50 7.46 23.30
C GLN A 90 0.35 7.44 21.79
N TRP A 91 1.39 7.82 21.07
CA TRP A 91 1.43 7.70 19.62
C TRP A 91 1.33 6.23 19.18
N GLY A 92 2.05 5.31 19.83
CA GLY A 92 1.97 3.88 19.59
C GLY A 92 0.54 3.35 19.72
N GLN A 93 -0.19 3.72 20.76
CA GLN A 93 -1.60 3.34 20.96
C GLN A 93 -2.51 3.86 19.83
N HIS A 94 -2.22 5.04 19.32
CA HIS A 94 -2.98 5.61 18.22
C HIS A 94 -2.70 4.92 16.91
N ILE A 95 -1.43 4.77 16.54
CA ILE A 95 -1.03 4.19 15.26
C ILE A 95 -1.38 2.70 15.16
N LYS A 96 -1.39 1.98 16.28
CA LYS A 96 -1.76 0.58 16.37
C LYS A 96 -3.10 0.27 15.71
N LYS A 97 -4.09 1.14 15.86
CA LYS A 97 -5.42 0.95 15.26
C LYS A 97 -5.34 0.92 13.74
N TRP A 98 -4.58 1.83 13.15
CA TRP A 98 -4.37 1.89 11.71
C TRP A 98 -3.56 0.72 11.19
N VAL A 99 -2.53 0.31 11.93
CA VAL A 99 -1.72 -0.87 11.60
C VAL A 99 -2.58 -2.15 11.63
N LEU A 100 -3.43 -2.32 12.65
CA LEU A 100 -4.35 -3.45 12.74
C LEU A 100 -5.36 -3.46 11.59
N VAL A 101 -5.97 -2.33 11.26
CA VAL A 101 -6.94 -2.23 10.17
C VAL A 101 -6.26 -2.59 8.84
N SER A 102 -5.10 -2.01 8.54
CA SER A 102 -4.35 -2.32 7.32
C SER A 102 -3.93 -3.79 7.27
N TRP A 103 -3.47 -4.35 8.39
CA TRP A 103 -3.07 -5.76 8.49
C TRP A 103 -4.25 -6.71 8.26
N ILE A 104 -5.42 -6.41 8.82
CA ILE A 104 -6.64 -7.21 8.63
C ILE A 104 -7.06 -7.20 7.16
N PHE A 105 -7.13 -6.03 6.53
CA PHE A 105 -7.51 -5.92 5.12
C PHE A 105 -6.50 -6.61 4.20
N LEU A 106 -5.20 -6.48 4.44
CA LEU A 106 -4.19 -7.22 3.68
C LEU A 106 -4.33 -8.73 3.89
N THR A 107 -4.56 -9.20 5.12
CA THR A 107 -4.74 -10.62 5.42
C THR A 107 -5.93 -11.18 4.66
N ILE A 108 -7.09 -10.52 4.74
CA ILE A 108 -8.30 -10.97 4.05
C ILE A 108 -8.11 -10.88 2.53
N GLY A 109 -7.52 -9.79 2.04
CA GLY A 109 -7.25 -9.60 0.62
C GLY A 109 -6.33 -10.68 0.06
N ILE A 110 -5.21 -10.95 0.71
CA ILE A 110 -4.27 -12.03 0.30
C ILE A 110 -4.98 -13.39 0.31
N MET A 111 -5.75 -13.69 1.35
CA MET A 111 -6.48 -14.95 1.46
C MET A 111 -7.50 -15.12 0.32
N LEU A 112 -8.28 -14.09 0.02
CA LEU A 112 -9.26 -14.11 -1.08
C LEU A 112 -8.57 -14.30 -2.44
N GLY A 113 -7.42 -13.63 -2.66
CA GLY A 113 -6.63 -13.81 -3.87
C GLY A 113 -6.10 -15.22 -4.02
N SER A 114 -5.64 -15.83 -2.93
CA SER A 114 -5.16 -17.22 -2.90
C SER A 114 -6.29 -18.22 -3.20
N ILE A 115 -7.50 -17.98 -2.68
CA ILE A 115 -8.68 -18.81 -2.96
C ILE A 115 -9.04 -18.72 -4.44
N TRP A 116 -9.10 -17.49 -5.00
CA TRP A 116 -9.37 -17.27 -6.42
C TRP A 116 -8.33 -17.98 -7.29
N ALA A 117 -7.05 -17.79 -7.02
CA ALA A 117 -5.97 -18.42 -7.78
C ALA A 117 -6.04 -19.95 -7.75
N TYR A 118 -6.46 -20.52 -6.60
CA TYR A 118 -6.56 -21.96 -6.43
C TYR A 118 -7.56 -22.61 -7.37
N TYR A 119 -8.75 -22.04 -7.56
CA TYR A 119 -9.78 -22.67 -8.39
C TYR A 119 -9.83 -22.13 -9.82
N GLU A 120 -9.44 -20.87 -10.08
CA GLU A 120 -9.47 -20.28 -11.42
C GLU A 120 -8.22 -20.58 -12.26
N LEU A 121 -7.04 -20.55 -11.63
CA LEU A 121 -5.80 -20.70 -12.39
C LEU A 121 -5.35 -22.15 -12.54
N GLY A 122 -5.97 -23.07 -11.81
CA GLY A 122 -5.66 -24.49 -11.90
C GLY A 122 -4.23 -24.87 -11.50
N TRP A 123 -3.60 -24.05 -10.69
CA TRP A 123 -2.21 -24.26 -10.28
C TRP A 123 -2.01 -25.41 -9.29
N GLY A 124 -3.09 -26.01 -8.79
CA GLY A 124 -3.04 -27.17 -7.91
C GLY A 124 -2.63 -26.89 -6.46
N GLY A 125 -2.46 -25.64 -6.08
CA GLY A 125 -2.08 -25.22 -4.72
C GLY A 125 -2.68 -23.87 -4.33
N PHE A 126 -2.52 -23.55 -3.05
CA PHE A 126 -3.07 -22.33 -2.47
C PHE A 126 -2.13 -21.11 -2.61
N TRP A 127 -0.84 -21.34 -2.80
CA TRP A 127 0.17 -20.31 -2.97
C TRP A 127 1.24 -20.77 -3.96
N PHE A 128 1.54 -19.95 -4.95
CA PHE A 128 2.42 -20.31 -6.07
C PHE A 128 3.70 -19.49 -6.16
N TRP A 129 3.93 -18.59 -5.22
CA TRP A 129 5.09 -17.72 -5.28
C TRP A 129 5.14 -16.87 -6.55
N ASP A 130 3.98 -16.59 -7.15
CA ASP A 130 3.87 -15.62 -8.23
C ASP A 130 4.46 -14.29 -7.77
N PRO A 131 5.21 -13.57 -8.63
CA PRO A 131 5.81 -12.29 -8.24
C PRO A 131 4.83 -11.30 -7.64
N VAL A 132 3.58 -11.23 -8.12
CA VAL A 132 2.56 -10.32 -7.59
C VAL A 132 2.01 -10.79 -6.24
N GLU A 133 1.89 -12.10 -6.03
CA GLU A 133 1.57 -12.65 -4.70
C GLU A 133 2.65 -12.27 -3.68
N ASN A 134 3.92 -12.46 -4.02
CA ASN A 134 5.05 -12.12 -3.15
C ASN A 134 5.10 -10.62 -2.84
N VAL A 135 4.76 -9.78 -3.80
CA VAL A 135 4.67 -8.33 -3.63
C VAL A 135 3.64 -7.96 -2.56
N SER A 136 2.51 -8.65 -2.50
CA SER A 136 1.49 -8.41 -1.47
C SER A 136 1.92 -8.88 -0.08
N LEU A 137 2.73 -9.93 -0.02
CA LEU A 137 3.23 -10.51 1.21
C LEU A 137 4.27 -9.60 1.92
N MET A 138 5.09 -8.85 1.16
CA MET A 138 6.13 -7.99 1.73
C MET A 138 5.59 -6.95 2.74
N PRO A 139 4.61 -6.08 2.42
CA PRO A 139 4.05 -5.14 3.39
C PRO A 139 3.26 -5.84 4.50
N TRP A 140 2.68 -7.01 4.27
CA TRP A 140 2.01 -7.80 5.30
C TRP A 140 3.00 -8.29 6.37
N LEU A 141 4.16 -8.78 5.96
CA LEU A 141 5.24 -9.22 6.87
C LEU A 141 5.77 -8.04 7.71
N THR A 142 5.99 -6.89 7.08
CA THR A 142 6.47 -5.70 7.80
C THR A 142 5.42 -5.12 8.73
N LEU A 143 4.12 -5.16 8.37
CA LEU A 143 3.03 -4.81 9.29
C LEU A 143 2.97 -5.75 10.50
N THR A 144 3.18 -7.05 10.28
CA THR A 144 3.23 -8.03 11.36
C THR A 144 4.37 -7.72 12.35
N ALA A 145 5.57 -7.45 11.83
CA ALA A 145 6.70 -7.02 12.65
C ALA A 145 6.42 -5.68 13.38
N LEU A 146 5.81 -4.73 12.68
CA LEU A 146 5.42 -3.43 13.22
C LEU A 146 4.43 -3.57 14.39
N LEU A 147 3.42 -4.42 14.26
CA LEU A 147 2.47 -4.70 15.35
C LEU A 147 3.17 -5.17 16.62
N HIS A 148 4.13 -6.07 16.50
CA HIS A 148 4.91 -6.56 17.62
C HIS A 148 5.76 -5.44 18.26
N CYS A 149 6.44 -4.64 17.43
CA CYS A 149 7.22 -3.49 17.92
C CYS A 149 6.34 -2.45 18.64
N ILE A 150 5.13 -2.19 18.14
CA ILE A 150 4.18 -1.27 18.78
C ILE A 150 3.73 -1.81 20.15
N VAL A 151 3.47 -3.11 20.28
CA VAL A 151 3.11 -3.70 21.58
C VAL A 151 4.24 -3.54 22.61
N VAL A 152 5.49 -3.68 22.17
CA VAL A 152 6.66 -3.44 23.04
C VAL A 152 6.79 -1.96 23.38
N LEU A 153 6.59 -1.05 22.41
CA LEU A 153 6.59 0.39 22.65
C LEU A 153 5.52 0.79 23.69
N GLU A 154 4.33 0.26 23.57
CA GLU A 154 3.24 0.54 24.53
C GLU A 154 3.59 0.10 25.96
N ARG A 155 4.20 -1.07 26.11
CA ARG A 155 4.49 -1.65 27.43
C ARG A 155 5.78 -1.10 28.03
N ARG A 156 6.86 -1.03 27.26
CA ARG A 156 8.22 -0.78 27.76
C ARG A 156 8.83 0.55 27.31
N ALA A 157 8.16 1.34 26.45
CA ALA A 157 8.70 2.57 25.83
C ALA A 157 10.03 2.34 25.10
N SER A 158 10.21 1.16 24.51
CA SER A 158 11.39 0.78 23.74
C SER A 158 11.03 0.46 22.27
N LEU A 159 12.03 0.27 21.43
CA LEU A 159 11.89 0.02 20.00
C LEU A 159 11.29 1.17 19.18
N THR A 160 11.42 2.41 19.69
CA THR A 160 10.89 3.62 19.00
C THR A 160 11.40 3.73 17.56
N SER A 161 12.70 3.56 17.33
CA SER A 161 13.30 3.62 16.00
C SER A 161 12.78 2.50 15.08
N TRP A 162 12.61 1.28 15.61
CA TRP A 162 12.07 0.17 14.83
C TRP A 162 10.61 0.41 14.41
N VAL A 163 9.79 1.00 15.30
CA VAL A 163 8.40 1.35 14.93
C VAL A 163 8.38 2.36 13.79
N VAL A 164 9.24 3.37 13.81
CA VAL A 164 9.34 4.37 12.75
C VAL A 164 9.86 3.73 11.44
N ILE A 165 10.99 3.02 11.51
CA ILE A 165 11.58 2.37 10.32
C ILE A 165 10.60 1.41 9.66
N LEU A 166 9.96 0.52 10.44
CA LEU A 166 8.99 -0.43 9.90
C LEU A 166 7.76 0.26 9.32
N SER A 167 7.31 1.38 9.90
CA SER A 167 6.19 2.16 9.37
C SER A 167 6.52 2.74 7.99
N ILE A 168 7.71 3.31 7.83
CA ILE A 168 8.20 3.85 6.55
C ILE A 168 8.40 2.71 5.55
N THR A 169 9.08 1.64 5.95
CA THR A 169 9.37 0.49 5.09
C THR A 169 8.10 -0.18 4.58
N THR A 170 7.06 -0.31 5.41
CA THR A 170 5.80 -0.93 5.02
C THR A 170 5.14 -0.21 3.84
N PHE A 171 5.04 1.12 3.91
CA PHE A 171 4.48 1.90 2.80
C PHE A 171 5.40 1.90 1.58
N THR A 172 6.70 2.01 1.79
CA THR A 172 7.70 1.92 0.72
C THR A 172 7.59 0.59 -0.04
N LEU A 173 7.44 -0.53 0.66
CA LEU A 173 7.25 -1.85 0.03
C LEU A 173 5.89 -1.95 -0.69
N SER A 174 4.83 -1.35 -0.16
CA SER A 174 3.54 -1.25 -0.85
C SER A 174 3.65 -0.49 -2.18
N MET A 175 4.37 0.64 -2.19
CA MET A 175 4.64 1.42 -3.40
C MET A 175 5.59 0.69 -4.36
N CYS A 176 6.61 0.02 -3.85
CA CYS A 176 7.50 -0.84 -4.64
C CYS A 176 6.70 -1.95 -5.34
N GLY A 177 5.76 -2.56 -4.64
CA GLY A 177 4.84 -3.52 -5.20
C GLY A 177 4.02 -2.96 -6.37
N THR A 178 3.45 -1.77 -6.19
CA THR A 178 2.71 -1.08 -7.26
C THR A 178 3.60 -0.81 -8.47
N PHE A 179 4.86 -0.41 -8.25
CA PHE A 179 5.85 -0.26 -9.33
C PHE A 179 6.09 -1.58 -10.06
N LEU A 180 6.38 -2.66 -9.33
CA LEU A 180 6.70 -3.96 -9.93
C LEU A 180 5.56 -4.50 -10.79
N VAL A 181 4.32 -4.37 -10.32
CA VAL A 181 3.12 -4.81 -11.07
C VAL A 181 2.92 -3.99 -12.36
N ARG A 182 3.21 -2.67 -12.33
CA ARG A 182 2.95 -1.77 -13.47
C ARG A 182 4.11 -1.64 -14.44
N SER A 183 5.33 -1.90 -14.00
CA SER A 183 6.55 -1.71 -14.81
C SER A 183 6.70 -2.70 -15.96
N GLY A 184 6.02 -3.85 -15.90
CA GLY A 184 6.23 -4.93 -16.85
C GLY A 184 7.55 -5.69 -16.71
N ILE A 185 8.30 -5.43 -15.63
CA ILE A 185 9.57 -6.13 -15.36
C ILE A 185 9.33 -7.59 -14.95
N LEU A 186 8.20 -7.85 -14.27
CA LEU A 186 7.87 -9.17 -13.77
C LEU A 186 6.88 -9.88 -14.70
N ASN A 187 7.14 -11.15 -14.96
CA ASN A 187 6.23 -12.03 -15.68
C ASN A 187 5.27 -12.66 -14.67
N SER A 188 4.01 -12.26 -14.71
CA SER A 188 2.96 -12.74 -13.80
C SER A 188 1.61 -12.77 -14.51
N VAL A 189 0.77 -13.72 -14.16
CA VAL A 189 -0.63 -13.75 -14.62
C VAL A 189 -1.46 -12.56 -14.15
N HIS A 190 -0.99 -11.84 -13.15
CA HIS A 190 -1.63 -10.63 -12.60
C HIS A 190 -1.19 -9.32 -13.30
N THR A 191 -0.27 -9.38 -14.24
CA THR A 191 0.22 -8.19 -14.96
C THR A 191 -0.62 -7.90 -16.21
N PHE A 192 -1.90 -7.63 -16.03
CA PHE A 192 -2.85 -7.40 -17.13
C PHE A 192 -2.61 -6.10 -17.91
N ALA A 193 -1.83 -5.18 -17.38
CA ALA A 193 -1.59 -3.87 -17.99
C ALA A 193 -0.16 -3.42 -17.74
N ASN A 194 0.78 -4.03 -18.45
CA ASN A 194 2.16 -3.57 -18.46
C ASN A 194 2.26 -2.25 -19.20
N ASP A 195 2.73 -1.22 -18.51
CA ASP A 195 2.97 0.09 -19.10
C ASP A 195 4.24 0.69 -18.47
N PRO A 196 5.37 0.66 -19.20
CA PRO A 196 6.64 1.18 -18.71
C PRO A 196 6.59 2.66 -18.29
N ALA A 197 5.78 3.50 -18.97
CA ALA A 197 5.65 4.90 -18.64
C ALA A 197 5.01 5.10 -17.27
N ARG A 198 3.98 4.31 -16.95
CA ARG A 198 3.36 4.28 -15.64
C ARG A 198 4.32 3.77 -14.56
N GLY A 199 5.10 2.72 -14.90
CA GLY A 199 6.14 2.20 -14.01
C GLY A 199 7.17 3.24 -13.64
N ILE A 200 7.71 3.98 -14.63
CA ILE A 200 8.72 5.03 -14.40
C ILE A 200 8.16 6.14 -13.49
N PHE A 201 6.92 6.58 -13.71
CA PHE A 201 6.30 7.60 -12.85
C PHE A 201 6.25 7.14 -11.39
N ILE A 202 5.77 5.91 -11.15
CA ILE A 202 5.67 5.35 -9.80
C ILE A 202 7.05 5.22 -9.16
N LEU A 203 8.07 4.83 -9.92
CA LEU A 203 9.46 4.72 -9.43
C LEU A 203 10.01 6.08 -9.00
N ILE A 204 9.81 7.13 -9.80
CA ILE A 204 10.24 8.49 -9.46
C ILE A 204 9.51 8.98 -8.21
N PHE A 205 8.21 8.72 -8.12
CA PHE A 205 7.40 9.10 -6.97
C PHE A 205 7.83 8.35 -5.70
N LEU A 206 8.08 7.05 -5.80
CA LEU A 206 8.64 6.23 -4.71
C LEU A 206 9.99 6.79 -4.24
N PHE A 207 10.89 7.10 -5.16
CA PHE A 207 12.19 7.68 -4.84
C PHE A 207 12.05 9.02 -4.10
N ALA A 208 11.15 9.90 -4.56
CA ALA A 208 10.87 11.17 -3.89
C ALA A 208 10.35 10.98 -2.45
N LEU A 209 9.49 10.00 -2.21
CA LEU A 209 8.98 9.67 -0.88
C LEU A 209 10.07 9.11 0.04
N ILE A 210 10.98 8.28 -0.49
CA ILE A 210 12.13 7.77 0.26
C ILE A 210 13.06 8.92 0.66
N VAL A 211 13.41 9.80 -0.28
CA VAL A 211 14.26 10.98 -0.01
C VAL A 211 13.62 11.87 1.04
N LEU A 212 12.31 12.13 0.93
CA LEU A 212 11.56 12.88 1.94
C LEU A 212 11.67 12.21 3.32
N SER A 213 11.55 10.89 3.39
CA SER A 213 11.60 10.15 4.66
C SER A 213 12.98 10.15 5.31
N LEU A 214 14.04 10.18 4.49
CA LEU A 214 15.42 10.21 4.98
C LEU A 214 15.87 11.63 5.38
N GLY A 215 15.19 12.66 4.87
CA GLY A 215 15.47 14.07 5.19
C GLY A 215 14.81 14.56 6.48
N ILE A 216 13.97 13.73 7.10
CA ILE A 216 13.25 13.99 8.36
C ILE A 216 13.89 13.24 9.51
#